data_ea24ac83f1e46be249ad164570e76d04
#
_entry.id   ea24ac83f1e46be249ad164570e76d04
#
_cell.length_a   1.000
_cell.length_b   1.000
_cell.length_c   1.000
_cell.angle_alpha   90.00
_cell.angle_beta   90.00
_cell.angle_gamma   90.00
#
_symmetry.space_group_name_H-M   'P 1'
#
loop_
_entity.id
_entity.type
_entity.pdbx_description
1 polymer ?
#
loop_
_entity_poly.entity_id
_entity_poly.type
_entity_poly.pdbx_seq_one_letter_code
_entity_poly.pdbx_strand_id
1 'polypeptide(L)'
;MPIRRSPITAAIALSLLAFSALAADLAPEALLKKAEAEQKPYLATVEQLVNVDTGTGQEPGLKAVSALLVERLKALGAEVETSPASPSAGDNIVGTFKGTGSKSFLLMVHYDTVFLPGTAAKRPFKVEGERAYGPGVADAKGGVAMILHSLKLLQDDKFDGFGTLTVLFNPDEETGSAGSKKIIAELARQHDYVFSYEPPDK
;
A
#
# COMPACT_ATOMS: atom_id res chain seq x y z
N MET A 1 -51.34 30.59 18.33
CA MET A 1 -49.98 31.18 18.14
C MET A 1 -49.06 30.09 17.58
N PRO A 2 -48.66 30.07 16.32
CA PRO A 2 -47.88 29.00 15.78
C PRO A 2 -46.40 29.17 16.14
N ILE A 3 -45.77 28.10 16.67
CA ILE A 3 -44.38 28.05 17.03
C ILE A 3 -43.56 28.02 15.74
N ARG A 4 -42.78 29.08 15.46
CA ARG A 4 -41.80 29.11 14.37
C ARG A 4 -40.67 28.13 14.69
N ARG A 5 -40.51 27.06 13.92
CA ARG A 5 -39.36 26.18 13.98
C ARG A 5 -38.14 26.94 13.48
N SER A 6 -37.12 27.05 14.33
CA SER A 6 -35.86 27.74 14.03
C SER A 6 -35.07 27.00 12.93
N PRO A 7 -34.43 27.70 11.96
CA PRO A 7 -33.60 27.09 10.91
C PRO A 7 -32.36 26.36 11.46
N ILE A 8 -31.99 26.60 12.71
CA ILE A 8 -30.88 25.95 13.40
C ILE A 8 -31.16 24.44 13.62
N THR A 9 -32.43 24.07 13.88
CA THR A 9 -32.81 22.66 14.10
C THR A 9 -32.73 21.83 12.81
N ALA A 10 -32.96 22.42 11.65
CA ALA A 10 -32.82 21.74 10.35
C ALA A 10 -31.35 21.50 9.94
N ALA A 11 -30.45 22.44 10.27
CA ALA A 11 -29.02 22.33 9.98
C ALA A 11 -28.33 21.24 10.82
N ILE A 12 -28.73 21.08 12.10
CA ILE A 12 -28.22 20.04 12.99
C ILE A 12 -28.71 18.64 12.56
N ALA A 13 -29.93 18.52 12.08
CA ALA A 13 -30.47 17.25 11.58
C ALA A 13 -29.79 16.82 10.27
N LEU A 14 -29.42 17.75 9.38
CA LEU A 14 -28.74 17.47 8.12
C LEU A 14 -27.29 17.07 8.34
N SER A 15 -26.59 17.66 9.32
CA SER A 15 -25.21 17.30 9.67
C SER A 15 -25.13 15.92 10.37
N LEU A 16 -26.14 15.54 11.16
CA LEU A 16 -26.22 14.21 11.78
C LEU A 16 -26.51 13.10 10.75
N LEU A 17 -27.32 13.39 9.71
CA LEU A 17 -27.59 12.44 8.62
C LEU A 17 -26.35 12.23 7.71
N ALA A 18 -25.55 13.27 7.47
CA ALA A 18 -24.30 13.14 6.71
C ALA A 18 -23.25 12.30 7.46
N PHE A 19 -23.17 12.43 8.79
CA PHE A 19 -22.28 11.62 9.63
C PHE A 19 -22.68 10.14 9.68
N SER A 20 -24.00 9.86 9.65
CA SER A 20 -24.51 8.48 9.64
C SER A 20 -24.29 7.77 8.30
N ALA A 21 -24.32 8.50 7.18
CA ALA A 21 -24.03 7.94 5.86
C ALA A 21 -22.54 7.55 5.72
N LEU A 22 -21.62 8.39 6.21
CA LEU A 22 -20.19 8.11 6.20
C LEU A 22 -19.83 6.89 7.08
N ALA A 23 -20.49 6.73 8.22
CA ALA A 23 -20.29 5.58 9.12
C ALA A 23 -20.85 4.27 8.53
N ALA A 24 -21.87 4.33 7.69
CA ALA A 24 -22.45 3.14 7.03
C ALA A 24 -21.52 2.59 5.93
N ASP A 25 -20.79 3.46 5.22
CA ASP A 25 -19.84 3.06 4.17
C ASP A 25 -18.56 2.41 4.74
N LEU A 26 -18.27 2.63 6.02
CA LEU A 26 -17.15 2.01 6.76
C LEU A 26 -17.56 0.77 7.57
N ALA A 27 -18.80 0.27 7.41
CA ALA A 27 -19.22 -0.95 8.07
C ALA A 27 -18.36 -2.13 7.61
N PRO A 28 -17.92 -3.04 8.52
CA PRO A 28 -17.01 -4.14 8.19
C PRO A 28 -17.47 -4.98 7.00
N GLU A 29 -18.77 -5.25 6.87
CA GLU A 29 -19.34 -6.01 5.77
C GLU A 29 -19.23 -5.27 4.42
N ALA A 30 -19.36 -3.94 4.41
CA ALA A 30 -19.22 -3.13 3.19
C ALA A 30 -17.74 -3.12 2.73
N LEU A 31 -16.81 -2.97 3.66
CA LEU A 31 -15.36 -3.05 3.37
C LEU A 31 -14.96 -4.44 2.87
N LEU A 32 -15.49 -5.50 3.47
CA LEU A 32 -15.23 -6.87 3.03
C LEU A 32 -15.68 -7.08 1.58
N LYS A 33 -16.89 -6.66 1.22
CA LYS A 33 -17.39 -6.76 -0.16
C LYS A 33 -16.53 -6.00 -1.16
N LYS A 34 -16.02 -4.82 -0.79
CA LYS A 34 -15.10 -4.04 -1.63
C LYS A 34 -13.77 -4.78 -1.80
N ALA A 35 -13.22 -5.33 -0.72
CA ALA A 35 -11.99 -6.10 -0.76
C ALA A 35 -12.14 -7.38 -1.61
N GLU A 36 -13.27 -8.09 -1.52
CA GLU A 36 -13.59 -9.24 -2.36
C GLU A 36 -13.68 -8.85 -3.85
N ALA A 37 -14.32 -7.73 -4.17
CA ALA A 37 -14.40 -7.22 -5.55
C ALA A 37 -13.01 -6.81 -6.10
N GLU A 38 -12.10 -6.39 -5.23
CA GLU A 38 -10.73 -5.99 -5.59
C GLU A 38 -9.77 -7.18 -5.75
N GLN A 39 -10.18 -8.42 -5.40
CA GLN A 39 -9.33 -9.62 -5.47
C GLN A 39 -8.73 -9.86 -6.86
N LYS A 40 -9.53 -9.73 -7.92
CA LYS A 40 -9.05 -9.96 -9.30
C LYS A 40 -8.03 -8.90 -9.75
N PRO A 41 -8.27 -7.59 -9.58
CA PRO A 41 -7.26 -6.55 -9.82
C PRO A 41 -6.00 -6.74 -8.98
N TYR A 42 -6.14 -7.09 -7.69
CA TYR A 42 -5.02 -7.42 -6.82
C TYR A 42 -4.14 -8.53 -7.39
N LEU A 43 -4.72 -9.68 -7.77
CA LEU A 43 -3.98 -10.79 -8.36
C LEU A 43 -3.28 -10.39 -9.67
N ALA A 44 -3.89 -9.54 -10.49
CA ALA A 44 -3.24 -9.02 -11.70
C ALA A 44 -2.02 -8.15 -11.38
N THR A 45 -2.06 -7.36 -10.30
CA THR A 45 -0.91 -6.60 -9.81
C THR A 45 0.18 -7.52 -9.27
N VAL A 46 -0.19 -8.56 -8.50
CA VAL A 46 0.77 -9.57 -8.02
C VAL A 46 1.45 -10.27 -9.20
N GLU A 47 0.71 -10.68 -10.22
CA GLU A 47 1.25 -11.27 -11.45
C GLU A 47 2.27 -10.35 -12.13
N GLN A 48 1.93 -9.08 -12.29
CA GLN A 48 2.82 -8.08 -12.89
C GLN A 48 4.14 -7.96 -12.13
N LEU A 49 4.10 -7.95 -10.80
CA LEU A 49 5.27 -7.85 -9.94
C LEU A 49 6.08 -9.16 -9.93
N VAL A 50 5.42 -10.31 -9.80
CA VAL A 50 6.05 -11.64 -9.67
C VAL A 50 6.78 -12.02 -10.95
N ASN A 51 6.29 -11.63 -12.12
CA ASN A 51 6.92 -11.95 -13.41
C ASN A 51 8.15 -11.07 -13.75
N VAL A 52 8.62 -10.24 -12.80
CA VAL A 52 9.88 -9.50 -12.91
C VAL A 52 10.86 -10.03 -11.86
N ASP A 53 12.09 -10.41 -12.28
CA ASP A 53 13.15 -10.79 -11.35
C ASP A 53 13.63 -9.56 -10.57
N THR A 54 13.47 -9.57 -9.25
CA THR A 54 13.91 -8.50 -8.34
C THR A 54 14.78 -9.03 -7.21
N GLY A 55 15.60 -10.05 -7.47
CA GLY A 55 16.56 -10.50 -6.45
C GLY A 55 17.42 -9.33 -5.98
N THR A 56 17.75 -9.29 -4.70
CA THR A 56 18.55 -8.20 -4.13
C THR A 56 19.82 -7.98 -4.95
N GLY A 57 20.09 -6.75 -5.35
CA GLY A 57 21.23 -6.41 -6.22
C GLY A 57 20.97 -6.53 -7.73
N GLN A 58 19.83 -7.03 -8.16
CA GLN A 58 19.47 -7.16 -9.59
C GLN A 58 18.91 -5.84 -10.15
N GLU A 59 19.78 -4.89 -10.45
CA GLU A 59 19.41 -3.53 -10.87
C GLU A 59 18.33 -3.44 -11.95
N PRO A 60 18.36 -4.21 -13.06
CA PRO A 60 17.35 -4.05 -14.12
C PRO A 60 15.92 -4.31 -13.62
N GLY A 61 15.74 -5.38 -12.84
CA GLY A 61 14.42 -5.72 -12.31
C GLY A 61 13.96 -4.78 -11.18
N LEU A 62 14.87 -4.45 -10.26
CA LEU A 62 14.60 -3.47 -9.20
C LEU A 62 14.20 -2.12 -9.79
N LYS A 63 14.92 -1.65 -10.82
CA LYS A 63 14.60 -0.39 -11.52
C LYS A 63 13.23 -0.44 -12.22
N ALA A 64 12.91 -1.55 -12.87
CA ALA A 64 11.63 -1.71 -13.55
C ALA A 64 10.46 -1.70 -12.56
N VAL A 65 10.58 -2.42 -11.44
CA VAL A 65 9.57 -2.44 -10.39
C VAL A 65 9.48 -1.10 -9.68
N SER A 66 10.62 -0.45 -9.37
CA SER A 66 10.64 0.90 -8.78
C SER A 66 9.85 1.90 -9.64
N ALA A 67 10.09 1.93 -10.95
CA ALA A 67 9.37 2.82 -11.86
C ALA A 67 7.84 2.56 -11.85
N LEU A 68 7.43 1.29 -11.85
CA LEU A 68 6.03 0.90 -11.74
C LEU A 68 5.40 1.37 -10.42
N LEU A 69 6.10 1.19 -9.29
CA LEU A 69 5.60 1.59 -7.97
C LEU A 69 5.47 3.10 -7.85
N VAL A 70 6.44 3.86 -8.37
CA VAL A 70 6.37 5.33 -8.44
C VAL A 70 5.16 5.79 -9.25
N GLU A 71 4.94 5.20 -10.43
CA GLU A 71 3.78 5.51 -11.29
C GLU A 71 2.47 5.22 -10.55
N ARG A 72 2.34 4.04 -9.93
CA ARG A 72 1.15 3.63 -9.20
C ARG A 72 0.83 4.54 -8.01
N LEU A 73 1.85 4.88 -7.20
CA LEU A 73 1.67 5.79 -6.05
C LEU A 73 1.23 7.19 -6.51
N LYS A 74 1.83 7.73 -7.59
CA LYS A 74 1.42 9.02 -8.17
C LYS A 74 -0.01 8.98 -8.70
N ALA A 75 -0.40 7.90 -9.37
CA ALA A 75 -1.77 7.72 -9.86
C ALA A 75 -2.81 7.67 -8.72
N LEU A 76 -2.40 7.19 -7.54
CA LEU A 76 -3.21 7.19 -6.33
C LEU A 76 -3.19 8.54 -5.58
N GLY A 77 -2.47 9.54 -6.10
CA GLY A 77 -2.44 10.89 -5.52
C GLY A 77 -1.36 11.12 -4.48
N ALA A 78 -0.38 10.22 -4.34
CA ALA A 78 0.75 10.44 -3.45
C ALA A 78 1.72 11.50 -3.98
N GLU A 79 2.30 12.29 -3.08
CA GLU A 79 3.58 12.94 -3.30
C GLU A 79 4.67 11.87 -3.17
N VAL A 80 5.49 11.69 -4.22
CA VAL A 80 6.44 10.56 -4.29
C VAL A 80 7.86 11.07 -4.37
N GLU A 81 8.69 10.60 -3.44
CA GLU A 81 10.14 10.80 -3.40
C GLU A 81 10.87 9.46 -3.57
N THR A 82 12.03 9.50 -4.19
CA THR A 82 12.92 8.34 -4.32
C THR A 82 14.33 8.69 -3.87
N SER A 83 15.01 7.74 -3.26
CA SER A 83 16.41 7.88 -2.87
C SER A 83 17.15 6.57 -3.06
N PRO A 84 18.41 6.58 -3.57
CA PRO A 84 19.20 5.36 -3.69
C PRO A 84 19.34 4.62 -2.35
N ALA A 85 19.15 3.30 -2.36
CA ALA A 85 19.36 2.45 -1.19
C ALA A 85 20.85 2.08 -1.02
N SER A 86 21.75 3.06 -1.08
CA SER A 86 23.19 2.82 -0.95
C SER A 86 23.56 2.31 0.46
N PRO A 87 24.40 1.27 0.59
CA PRO A 87 25.23 0.64 -0.46
C PRO A 87 24.52 -0.44 -1.29
N SER A 88 23.27 -0.75 -1.02
CA SER A 88 22.49 -1.72 -1.79
C SER A 88 22.05 -1.13 -3.14
N ALA A 89 21.68 -1.99 -4.10
CA ALA A 89 21.09 -1.55 -5.36
C ALA A 89 19.60 -1.22 -5.20
N GLY A 90 19.06 -0.43 -6.12
CA GLY A 90 17.66 0.00 -6.14
C GLY A 90 17.39 1.27 -5.35
N ASP A 91 16.14 1.68 -5.31
CA ASP A 91 15.70 2.93 -4.68
C ASP A 91 14.71 2.66 -3.54
N ASN A 92 14.87 3.38 -2.44
CA ASN A 92 13.79 3.57 -1.49
C ASN A 92 12.74 4.50 -2.11
N ILE A 93 11.48 4.10 -2.06
CA ILE A 93 10.36 4.85 -2.63
C ILE A 93 9.45 5.26 -1.47
N VAL A 94 9.27 6.55 -1.28
CA VAL A 94 8.38 7.11 -0.25
C VAL A 94 7.21 7.80 -0.94
N GLY A 95 6.00 7.32 -0.66
CA GLY A 95 4.76 7.97 -1.10
C GLY A 95 4.02 8.55 0.09
N THR A 96 3.67 9.84 0.04
CA THR A 96 3.00 10.54 1.14
C THR A 96 1.63 11.04 0.71
N PHE A 97 0.62 10.74 1.52
CA PHE A 97 -0.75 11.25 1.41
C PHE A 97 -1.05 12.14 2.61
N LYS A 98 -1.75 13.25 2.37
CA LYS A 98 -2.25 14.16 3.40
C LYS A 98 -3.75 14.02 3.53
N GLY A 99 -4.21 13.89 4.77
CA GLY A 99 -5.62 13.80 5.11
C GLY A 99 -6.04 14.88 6.09
N THR A 100 -7.25 14.75 6.60
CA THR A 100 -7.88 15.73 7.52
C THR A 100 -7.86 15.28 8.98
N GLY A 101 -7.48 14.04 9.24
CA GLY A 101 -7.37 13.48 10.60
C GLY A 101 -6.11 13.90 11.34
N SER A 102 -5.88 13.29 12.52
CA SER A 102 -4.77 13.65 13.40
C SER A 102 -3.71 12.56 13.56
N LYS A 103 -3.99 11.33 13.11
CA LYS A 103 -3.08 10.19 13.28
C LYS A 103 -2.23 9.96 12.04
N SER A 104 -1.00 9.55 12.24
CA SER A 104 -0.06 9.24 11.17
C SER A 104 0.23 7.75 11.09
N PHE A 105 0.31 7.24 9.85
CA PHE A 105 0.48 5.81 9.55
C PHE A 105 1.63 5.62 8.56
N LEU A 106 2.51 4.68 8.87
CA LEU A 106 3.52 4.18 7.94
C LEU A 106 3.15 2.77 7.51
N LEU A 107 3.00 2.56 6.21
CA LEU A 107 2.86 1.25 5.58
C LEU A 107 4.18 0.92 4.90
N MET A 108 4.80 -0.21 5.22
CA MET A 108 6.10 -0.55 4.65
C MET A 108 6.19 -2.00 4.22
N VAL A 109 6.92 -2.24 3.14
CA VAL A 109 7.23 -3.56 2.62
C VAL A 109 8.39 -3.47 1.64
N HIS A 110 9.18 -4.53 1.54
CA HIS A 110 10.21 -4.63 0.52
C HIS A 110 9.67 -5.14 -0.82
N TYR A 111 10.42 -4.86 -1.91
CA TYR A 111 10.09 -5.34 -3.25
C TYR A 111 11.21 -6.19 -3.90
N ASP A 112 12.33 -6.39 -3.18
CA ASP A 112 13.34 -7.36 -3.57
C ASP A 112 12.93 -8.79 -3.19
N THR A 113 13.73 -9.77 -3.58
CA THR A 113 13.53 -11.20 -3.31
C THR A 113 14.86 -11.92 -3.21
N VAL A 114 14.88 -13.12 -2.62
CA VAL A 114 16.06 -14.02 -2.58
C VAL A 114 16.36 -14.71 -3.92
N PHE A 115 15.53 -14.54 -4.96
CA PHE A 115 15.61 -15.37 -6.16
C PHE A 115 16.65 -14.88 -7.16
N LEU A 116 17.30 -15.86 -7.84
CA LEU A 116 18.31 -15.59 -8.86
C LEU A 116 17.67 -15.10 -10.19
N PRO A 117 18.43 -14.40 -11.04
CA PRO A 117 17.98 -13.97 -12.36
C PRO A 117 17.44 -15.15 -13.21
N GLY A 118 16.36 -14.92 -13.93
CA GLY A 118 15.69 -15.91 -14.77
C GLY A 118 14.74 -16.82 -14.00
N THR A 119 14.54 -16.61 -12.69
CA THR A 119 13.59 -17.41 -11.90
C THR A 119 12.15 -17.11 -12.29
N ALA A 120 11.80 -15.85 -12.53
CA ALA A 120 10.45 -15.47 -12.95
C ALA A 120 10.05 -16.15 -14.28
N ALA A 121 10.97 -16.22 -15.25
CA ALA A 121 10.71 -16.91 -16.52
C ALA A 121 10.55 -18.44 -16.36
N LYS A 122 11.26 -19.06 -15.41
CA LYS A 122 11.17 -20.52 -15.13
C LYS A 122 9.98 -20.89 -14.26
N ARG A 123 9.53 -19.96 -13.42
CA ARG A 123 8.45 -20.17 -12.45
C ARG A 123 7.49 -18.95 -12.50
N PRO A 124 6.84 -18.69 -13.66
CA PRO A 124 5.96 -17.55 -13.80
C PRO A 124 4.80 -17.62 -12.81
N PHE A 125 4.19 -16.49 -12.56
CA PHE A 125 2.98 -16.42 -11.73
C PHE A 125 1.90 -17.37 -12.26
N LYS A 126 1.27 -18.09 -11.35
CA LYS A 126 0.10 -18.91 -11.64
C LYS A 126 -0.84 -19.00 -10.43
N VAL A 127 -2.11 -19.19 -10.69
CA VAL A 127 -3.12 -19.50 -9.67
C VAL A 127 -3.62 -20.91 -9.89
N GLU A 128 -3.62 -21.73 -8.83
CA GLU A 128 -4.16 -23.10 -8.84
C GLU A 128 -5.10 -23.25 -7.63
N GLY A 129 -6.39 -23.37 -7.88
CA GLY A 129 -7.40 -23.37 -6.83
C GLY A 129 -7.37 -22.04 -6.03
N GLU A 130 -7.16 -22.14 -4.74
CA GLU A 130 -7.09 -20.99 -3.83
C GLU A 130 -5.67 -20.48 -3.57
N ARG A 131 -4.69 -20.96 -4.31
CA ARG A 131 -3.28 -20.63 -4.09
C ARG A 131 -2.66 -19.94 -5.31
N ALA A 132 -1.87 -18.91 -5.04
CA ALA A 132 -1.00 -18.26 -6.02
C ALA A 132 0.45 -18.70 -5.83
N TYR A 133 1.17 -18.90 -6.94
CA TYR A 133 2.55 -19.35 -6.97
C TYR A 133 3.41 -18.42 -7.83
N GLY A 134 4.67 -18.28 -7.46
CA GLY A 134 5.67 -17.52 -8.18
C GLY A 134 6.76 -16.96 -7.26
N PRO A 135 7.91 -16.48 -7.79
CA PRO A 135 9.00 -15.94 -6.96
C PRO A 135 8.58 -14.65 -6.26
N GLY A 136 8.66 -14.66 -4.93
CA GLY A 136 8.29 -13.51 -4.11
C GLY A 136 6.78 -13.27 -3.99
N VAL A 137 5.92 -14.22 -4.38
CA VAL A 137 4.46 -14.06 -4.30
C VAL A 137 3.97 -13.79 -2.87
N ALA A 138 4.54 -14.44 -1.88
CA ALA A 138 4.25 -14.20 -0.47
C ALA A 138 5.22 -13.18 0.12
N ASP A 139 6.49 -13.29 -0.21
CA ASP A 139 7.61 -12.55 0.36
C ASP A 139 8.29 -11.70 -0.73
N ALA A 140 7.97 -10.38 -0.88
CA ALA A 140 6.81 -9.76 -0.25
C ALA A 140 5.95 -9.02 -1.28
N LYS A 141 5.96 -9.48 -2.58
CA LYS A 141 5.24 -8.80 -3.68
C LYS A 141 3.72 -8.80 -3.49
N GLY A 142 3.19 -9.80 -2.78
CA GLY A 142 1.81 -9.79 -2.32
C GLY A 142 1.52 -8.66 -1.37
N GLY A 143 2.44 -8.38 -0.42
CA GLY A 143 2.36 -7.24 0.48
C GLY A 143 2.40 -5.90 -0.25
N VAL A 144 3.28 -5.78 -1.27
CA VAL A 144 3.32 -4.59 -2.15
C VAL A 144 1.97 -4.34 -2.82
N ALA A 145 1.40 -5.38 -3.45
CA ALA A 145 0.09 -5.28 -4.09
C ALA A 145 -1.01 -4.96 -3.07
N MET A 146 -0.95 -5.53 -1.86
CA MET A 146 -1.93 -5.27 -0.80
C MET A 146 -1.94 -3.80 -0.40
N ILE A 147 -0.78 -3.16 -0.22
CA ILE A 147 -0.70 -1.72 0.06
C ILE A 147 -1.35 -0.92 -1.08
N LEU A 148 -0.98 -1.18 -2.34
CA LEU A 148 -1.51 -0.44 -3.49
C LEU A 148 -3.03 -0.54 -3.61
N HIS A 149 -3.59 -1.73 -3.42
CA HIS A 149 -5.04 -1.95 -3.53
C HIS A 149 -5.81 -1.44 -2.31
N SER A 150 -5.21 -1.47 -1.11
CA SER A 150 -5.78 -0.80 0.07
C SER A 150 -5.87 0.71 -0.12
N LEU A 151 -4.81 1.33 -0.64
CA LEU A 151 -4.81 2.77 -0.97
C LEU A 151 -5.85 3.12 -2.02
N LYS A 152 -6.01 2.25 -3.04
CA LYS A 152 -7.06 2.42 -4.05
C LYS A 152 -8.45 2.41 -3.42
N LEU A 153 -8.74 1.49 -2.53
CA LEU A 153 -10.03 1.43 -1.83
C LEU A 153 -10.27 2.69 -0.98
N LEU A 154 -9.24 3.19 -0.28
CA LEU A 154 -9.34 4.45 0.46
C LEU A 154 -9.62 5.64 -0.47
N GLN A 155 -8.96 5.68 -1.64
CA GLN A 155 -9.18 6.72 -2.65
C GLN A 155 -10.59 6.66 -3.23
N ASP A 156 -11.08 5.46 -3.59
CA ASP A 156 -12.43 5.24 -4.12
C ASP A 156 -13.51 5.69 -3.12
N ASP A 157 -13.27 5.47 -1.83
CA ASP A 157 -14.15 5.90 -0.74
C ASP A 157 -13.93 7.37 -0.33
N LYS A 158 -12.96 8.05 -0.93
CA LYS A 158 -12.57 9.42 -0.56
C LYS A 158 -12.27 9.54 0.95
N PHE A 159 -11.71 8.47 1.52
CA PHE A 159 -11.38 8.44 2.93
C PHE A 159 -10.07 9.20 3.19
N ASP A 160 -10.16 10.25 3.96
CA ASP A 160 -9.05 11.12 4.36
C ASP A 160 -8.93 11.30 5.88
N GLY A 161 -9.53 10.39 6.67
CA GLY A 161 -9.58 10.45 8.13
C GLY A 161 -8.24 10.23 8.86
N PHE A 162 -7.11 10.20 8.13
CA PHE A 162 -5.74 10.20 8.66
C PHE A 162 -5.13 11.61 8.56
N GLY A 163 -4.12 11.92 9.37
CA GLY A 163 -3.34 13.16 9.23
C GLY A 163 -2.28 13.03 8.13
N THR A 164 -1.48 11.97 8.22
CA THR A 164 -0.49 11.59 7.19
C THR A 164 -0.50 10.07 7.05
N LEU A 165 -0.52 9.59 5.81
CA LEU A 165 -0.29 8.19 5.48
C LEU A 165 0.91 8.13 4.56
N THR A 166 1.96 7.43 5.01
CA THR A 166 3.21 7.27 4.28
C THR A 166 3.37 5.81 3.88
N VAL A 167 3.81 5.58 2.66
CA VAL A 167 4.20 4.27 2.15
C VAL A 167 5.70 4.27 1.95
N LEU A 168 6.38 3.22 2.40
CA LEU A 168 7.78 2.95 2.07
C LEU A 168 7.89 1.61 1.35
N PHE A 169 8.44 1.62 0.15
CA PHE A 169 8.91 0.42 -0.54
C PHE A 169 10.44 0.43 -0.57
N ASN A 170 11.08 -0.62 -0.04
CA ASN A 170 12.54 -0.74 0.02
C ASN A 170 13.06 -1.94 -0.79
N PRO A 171 14.29 -1.86 -1.36
CA PRO A 171 14.77 -2.83 -2.34
C PRO A 171 15.78 -3.86 -1.79
N ASP A 172 16.03 -3.93 -0.47
CA ASP A 172 17.20 -4.63 0.09
C ASP A 172 16.93 -5.33 1.44
N GLU A 173 15.68 -5.70 1.69
CA GLU A 173 15.30 -6.37 2.94
C GLU A 173 16.00 -7.72 3.07
N GLU A 174 16.02 -8.52 2.02
CA GLU A 174 16.53 -9.89 1.97
C GLU A 174 18.04 -10.03 2.29
N THR A 175 18.73 -8.89 2.36
CA THR A 175 20.15 -8.80 2.77
C THR A 175 20.35 -7.93 4.02
N GLY A 176 19.27 -7.65 4.77
CA GLY A 176 19.30 -6.95 6.05
C GLY A 176 19.18 -5.43 5.95
N SER A 177 18.58 -4.91 4.88
CA SER A 177 18.20 -3.49 4.70
C SER A 177 19.37 -2.51 4.89
N ALA A 178 20.59 -2.86 4.44
CA ALA A 178 21.77 -2.05 4.68
C ALA A 178 21.62 -0.61 4.15
N GLY A 179 20.96 -0.45 3.00
CA GLY A 179 20.67 0.84 2.36
C GLY A 179 19.39 1.51 2.84
N SER A 180 18.45 0.75 3.44
CA SER A 180 17.12 1.24 3.79
C SER A 180 16.93 1.45 5.30
N LYS A 181 17.72 0.82 6.17
CA LYS A 181 17.53 0.87 7.63
C LYS A 181 17.45 2.28 8.21
N LYS A 182 18.15 3.24 7.62
CA LYS A 182 18.16 4.63 8.10
C LYS A 182 16.80 5.29 7.84
N ILE A 183 16.29 5.22 6.61
CA ILE A 183 15.01 5.81 6.24
C ILE A 183 13.86 5.08 6.95
N ILE A 184 13.92 3.76 7.11
CA ILE A 184 12.95 2.98 7.89
C ILE A 184 12.87 3.53 9.32
N ALA A 185 14.03 3.70 9.99
CA ALA A 185 14.07 4.18 11.37
C ALA A 185 13.63 5.65 11.50
N GLU A 186 13.91 6.49 10.52
CA GLU A 186 13.49 7.90 10.48
C GLU A 186 11.97 8.01 10.31
N LEU A 187 11.40 7.32 9.34
CA LEU A 187 9.95 7.31 9.10
C LEU A 187 9.19 6.68 10.27
N ALA A 188 9.68 5.56 10.82
CA ALA A 188 9.02 4.90 11.95
C ALA A 188 8.90 5.82 13.18
N ARG A 189 9.89 6.68 13.44
CA ARG A 189 9.82 7.64 14.56
C ARG A 189 8.86 8.81 14.32
N GLN A 190 8.50 9.07 13.06
CA GLN A 190 7.64 10.19 12.68
C GLN A 190 6.15 9.83 12.64
N HIS A 191 5.82 8.53 12.81
CA HIS A 191 4.45 8.04 12.68
C HIS A 191 3.93 7.44 13.99
N ASP A 192 2.63 7.62 14.24
CA ASP A 192 1.95 7.03 15.40
C ASP A 192 1.84 5.49 15.29
N TYR A 193 1.68 4.98 14.05
CA TYR A 193 1.49 3.56 13.77
C TYR A 193 2.35 3.13 12.58
N VAL A 194 2.94 1.94 12.69
CA VAL A 194 3.75 1.31 11.64
C VAL A 194 3.18 -0.07 11.32
N PHE A 195 2.93 -0.33 10.05
CA PHE A 195 2.49 -1.62 9.54
C PHE A 195 3.54 -2.17 8.58
N SER A 196 4.09 -3.35 8.88
CA SER A 196 4.95 -4.12 7.99
C SER A 196 4.11 -5.20 7.31
N TYR A 197 4.21 -5.28 5.99
CA TYR A 197 3.41 -6.21 5.17
C TYR A 197 4.23 -7.44 4.79
N GLU A 198 4.87 -8.03 5.80
CA GLU A 198 5.62 -9.27 5.69
C GLU A 198 4.70 -10.49 5.73
N PRO A 199 5.09 -11.62 5.14
CA PRO A 199 4.36 -12.87 5.31
C PRO A 199 4.42 -13.32 6.78
N PRO A 200 3.40 -14.05 7.28
CA PRO A 200 3.48 -14.64 8.61
C PRO A 200 4.59 -15.70 8.64
N ASP A 201 5.28 -15.79 9.76
CA ASP A 201 6.20 -16.88 10.05
C ASP A 201 5.47 -18.22 9.90
N LYS A 202 6.17 -19.23 9.33
CA LYS A 202 5.63 -20.56 9.06
C LYS A 202 5.57 -21.41 10.33
#